data_8babf7798ca8115778822f631b90b81b
#
_entry.id   8babf7798ca8115778822f631b90b81b
#
_cell.length_a   1.000
_cell.length_b   1.000
_cell.length_c   1.000
_cell.angle_alpha   90.00
_cell.angle_beta   90.00
_cell.angle_gamma   90.00
#
_symmetry.space_group_name_H-M   'P 1'
#
loop_
_entity.id
_entity.type
_entity.pdbx_description
1 polymer ?
#
loop_
_entity_poly.entity_id
_entity_poly.type
_entity_poly.pdbx_seq_one_letter_code
_entity_poly.pdbx_strand_id
1 'polypeptide(L)'
;MSTILDKICSDREKYSCSVKTLGPCTIPSPVKLGQFVKDGERIFATENETYAKFAETKLGHQPTFERAGPREKIFHDPSWTRAAIVTAGGLCPGLNTVIKGLVEILEFDYGVKNVFGLSLIHI
;
A
#
# COMPACT_ATOMS: atom_id res chain seq x y z
N MET A 1 5.33 -31.50 -7.79
CA MET A 1 4.64 -30.39 -7.07
C MET A 1 5.08 -29.09 -7.71
N SER A 2 4.19 -28.40 -8.42
CA SER A 2 4.48 -27.06 -8.96
C SER A 2 4.59 -26.11 -7.78
N THR A 3 5.72 -25.46 -7.60
CA THR A 3 5.94 -24.44 -6.56
C THR A 3 5.11 -23.21 -6.86
N ILE A 4 4.81 -22.39 -5.83
CA ILE A 4 4.13 -21.10 -6.00
C ILE A 4 4.87 -20.22 -7.03
N LEU A 5 6.19 -20.34 -7.07
CA LEU A 5 7.04 -19.64 -8.05
C LEU A 5 6.81 -20.10 -9.50
N ASP A 6 6.59 -21.39 -9.73
CA ASP A 6 6.27 -21.88 -11.08
C ASP A 6 4.94 -21.28 -11.59
N LYS A 7 3.96 -21.10 -10.68
CA LYS A 7 2.70 -20.43 -11.00
C LYS A 7 2.87 -18.93 -11.28
N ILE A 8 3.68 -18.25 -10.50
CA ILE A 8 4.00 -16.81 -10.72
C ILE A 8 4.74 -16.63 -12.04
N CYS A 9 5.64 -17.54 -12.38
CA CYS A 9 6.39 -17.48 -13.64
C CYS A 9 5.55 -17.83 -14.87
N SER A 10 4.52 -18.69 -14.72
CA SER A 10 3.65 -19.08 -15.83
C SER A 10 2.58 -18.04 -16.17
N ASP A 11 2.16 -17.23 -15.21
CA ASP A 11 1.05 -16.28 -15.37
C ASP A 11 1.50 -14.84 -15.01
N ARG A 12 2.34 -14.27 -15.88
CA ARG A 12 2.95 -12.95 -15.68
C ARG A 12 1.94 -11.82 -15.50
N GLU A 13 0.83 -11.85 -16.23
CA GLU A 13 -0.19 -10.80 -16.14
C GLU A 13 -0.93 -10.82 -14.80
N LYS A 14 -1.25 -12.02 -14.32
CA LYS A 14 -1.96 -12.22 -13.06
C LYS A 14 -1.13 -11.84 -11.83
N TYR A 15 0.17 -12.08 -11.89
CA TYR A 15 1.10 -11.80 -10.79
C TYR A 15 1.97 -10.56 -11.05
N SER A 16 1.51 -9.67 -11.92
CA SER A 16 2.14 -8.35 -12.08
C SER A 16 2.09 -7.59 -10.77
N CYS A 17 3.26 -7.19 -10.27
CA CYS A 17 3.40 -6.36 -9.07
C CYS A 17 3.32 -4.86 -9.37
N SER A 18 2.80 -4.49 -10.55
CA SER A 18 2.55 -3.09 -10.89
C SER A 18 1.27 -2.59 -10.26
N VAL A 19 1.33 -1.43 -9.63
CA VAL A 19 0.17 -0.78 -9.02
C VAL A 19 -0.45 0.17 -10.05
N LYS A 20 -1.75 0.03 -10.29
CA LYS A 20 -2.51 0.97 -11.13
C LYS A 20 -2.68 2.28 -10.38
N THR A 21 -2.39 3.40 -11.03
CA THR A 21 -2.60 4.73 -10.47
C THR A 21 -3.94 5.31 -10.90
N LEU A 22 -4.55 6.12 -10.05
CA LEU A 22 -5.78 6.86 -10.37
C LEU A 22 -5.48 8.06 -11.29
N GLY A 23 -4.24 8.55 -11.25
CA GLY A 23 -3.79 9.69 -12.03
C GLY A 23 -2.51 10.29 -11.44
N PRO A 24 -2.03 11.41 -11.99
CA PRO A 24 -0.83 12.08 -11.49
C PRO A 24 -1.05 12.68 -10.10
N CYS A 25 -0.11 12.44 -9.19
CA CYS A 25 -0.11 13.07 -7.87
C CYS A 25 0.45 14.49 -8.00
N THR A 26 -0.40 15.50 -7.85
CA THR A 26 -0.04 16.91 -8.04
C THR A 26 -0.11 17.74 -6.77
N ILE A 27 -0.79 17.26 -5.76
CA ILE A 27 -1.08 17.98 -4.52
C ILE A 27 0.06 17.75 -3.53
N PRO A 28 0.73 18.80 -3.02
CA PRO A 28 1.74 18.62 -2.00
C PRO A 28 1.17 17.96 -0.75
N SER A 29 1.87 16.98 -0.19
CA SER A 29 1.46 16.37 1.08
C SER A 29 1.48 17.42 2.19
N PRO A 30 0.42 17.55 2.99
CA PRO A 30 0.40 18.47 4.13
C PRO A 30 1.30 17.98 5.26
N VAL A 31 1.64 16.70 5.27
CA VAL A 31 2.47 16.10 6.32
C VAL A 31 3.91 16.54 6.16
N LYS A 32 4.49 17.08 7.22
CA LYS A 32 5.89 17.52 7.26
C LYS A 32 6.75 16.37 7.80
N LEU A 33 7.23 15.53 6.92
CA LEU A 33 8.14 14.44 7.26
C LEU A 33 9.56 14.78 6.81
N GLY A 34 10.54 14.28 7.57
CA GLY A 34 11.96 14.44 7.22
C GLY A 34 12.36 13.66 5.98
N GLN A 35 11.62 12.61 5.63
CA GLN A 35 11.88 11.80 4.45
C GLN A 35 10.58 11.29 3.82
N PHE A 36 10.47 11.45 2.51
CA PHE A 36 9.44 10.84 1.69
C PHE A 36 10.03 9.71 0.85
N VAL A 37 9.22 8.71 0.56
CA VAL A 37 9.56 7.67 -0.42
C VAL A 37 9.41 8.24 -1.81
N LYS A 38 10.42 8.08 -2.66
CA LYS A 38 10.39 8.56 -4.04
C LYS A 38 9.44 7.73 -4.89
N ASP A 39 8.80 8.38 -5.87
CA ASP A 39 7.99 7.67 -6.85
C ASP A 39 8.87 6.73 -7.69
N GLY A 40 8.38 5.52 -7.89
CA GLY A 40 9.11 4.47 -8.60
C GLY A 40 10.19 3.75 -7.78
N GLU A 41 10.40 4.11 -6.52
CA GLU A 41 11.29 3.37 -5.63
C GLU A 41 10.73 1.98 -5.36
N ARG A 42 11.54 0.96 -5.59
CA ARG A 42 11.14 -0.45 -5.49
C ARG A 42 12.03 -1.23 -4.56
N ILE A 43 11.46 -2.27 -3.97
CA ILE A 43 12.16 -3.24 -3.11
C ILE A 43 12.11 -4.62 -3.77
N PHE A 44 13.12 -5.43 -3.55
CA PHE A 44 13.12 -6.81 -4.03
C PHE A 44 12.05 -7.65 -3.32
N ALA A 45 11.40 -8.53 -4.07
CA ALA A 45 10.37 -9.42 -3.53
C ALA A 45 10.93 -10.53 -2.64
N THR A 46 12.24 -10.79 -2.71
CA THR A 46 12.90 -11.84 -1.93
C THR A 46 14.31 -11.44 -1.55
N GLU A 47 14.70 -11.80 -0.35
CA GLU A 47 16.08 -11.70 0.16
C GLU A 47 16.86 -13.00 -0.11
N ASN A 48 16.20 -14.07 -0.55
CA ASN A 48 16.85 -15.36 -0.78
C ASN A 48 17.52 -15.38 -2.15
N GLU A 49 18.84 -15.50 -2.17
CA GLU A 49 19.67 -15.49 -3.38
C GLU A 49 19.29 -16.60 -4.39
N THR A 50 18.95 -17.78 -3.89
CA THR A 50 18.56 -18.91 -4.76
C THR A 50 17.28 -18.60 -5.53
N TYR A 51 16.28 -18.02 -4.85
CA TYR A 51 15.03 -17.60 -5.48
C TYR A 51 15.24 -16.39 -6.39
N ALA A 52 16.11 -15.46 -6.04
CA ALA A 52 16.44 -14.32 -6.89
C ALA A 52 17.05 -14.78 -8.21
N LYS A 53 18.03 -15.67 -8.17
CA LYS A 53 18.67 -16.26 -9.36
C LYS A 53 17.69 -17.09 -10.20
N PHE A 54 16.83 -17.87 -9.55
CA PHE A 54 15.79 -18.63 -10.25
C PHE A 54 14.81 -17.71 -10.98
N ALA A 55 14.32 -16.66 -10.31
CA ALA A 55 13.41 -15.68 -10.90
C ALA A 55 14.07 -14.93 -12.06
N GLU A 56 15.32 -14.52 -11.93
CA GLU A 56 16.09 -13.87 -13.00
C GLU A 56 16.25 -14.77 -14.22
N THR A 57 16.54 -16.06 -14.00
CA THR A 57 16.65 -17.05 -15.10
C THR A 57 15.34 -17.28 -15.83
N LYS A 58 14.20 -17.31 -15.12
CA LYS A 58 12.88 -17.58 -15.68
C LYS A 58 12.17 -16.36 -16.23
N LEU A 59 12.32 -15.21 -15.58
CA LEU A 59 11.60 -13.97 -15.89
C LEU A 59 12.47 -12.95 -16.64
N GLY A 60 13.79 -13.14 -16.63
CA GLY A 60 14.75 -12.16 -17.15
C GLY A 60 14.99 -10.96 -16.24
N HIS A 61 14.34 -10.92 -15.08
CA HIS A 61 14.54 -9.88 -14.08
C HIS A 61 14.08 -10.38 -12.70
N GLN A 62 14.60 -9.77 -11.65
CA GLN A 62 14.13 -10.05 -10.29
C GLN A 62 12.78 -9.34 -10.03
N PRO A 63 11.79 -10.05 -9.48
CA PRO A 63 10.53 -9.43 -9.12
C PRO A 63 10.72 -8.41 -8.00
N THR A 64 10.07 -7.26 -8.15
CA THR A 64 10.13 -6.16 -7.18
C THR A 64 8.74 -5.65 -6.87
N PHE A 65 8.56 -5.11 -5.66
CA PHE A 65 7.36 -4.40 -5.24
C PHE A 65 7.63 -2.90 -5.18
N GLU A 66 6.60 -2.11 -5.34
CA GLU A 66 6.68 -0.69 -5.07
C GLU A 66 6.89 -0.48 -3.56
N ARG A 67 7.83 0.38 -3.19
CA ARG A 67 8.09 0.70 -1.78
C ARG A 67 6.91 1.47 -1.20
N ALA A 68 6.33 0.94 -0.13
CA ALA A 68 5.30 1.62 0.64
C ALA A 68 5.90 2.76 1.47
N GLY A 69 5.10 3.79 1.68
CA GLY A 69 5.46 4.92 2.54
C GLY A 69 4.88 6.24 2.05
N PRO A 70 5.07 7.30 2.83
CA PRO A 70 4.54 8.62 2.52
C PRO A 70 5.19 9.20 1.27
N ARG A 71 4.38 9.85 0.43
CA ARG A 71 4.81 10.53 -0.79
C ARG A 71 4.80 12.05 -0.59
N GLU A 72 5.73 12.73 -1.25
CA GLU A 72 5.79 14.20 -1.24
C GLU A 72 4.56 14.83 -1.89
N LYS A 73 4.03 14.15 -2.92
CA LYS A 73 2.80 14.56 -3.60
C LYS A 73 1.76 13.47 -3.51
N ILE A 74 0.52 13.88 -3.28
CA ILE A 74 -0.64 13.00 -3.15
C ILE A 74 -1.67 13.28 -4.25
N PHE A 75 -2.55 12.31 -4.49
CA PHE A 75 -3.62 12.42 -5.49
C PHE A 75 -4.87 13.09 -4.93
N HIS A 76 -5.28 12.71 -3.73
CA HIS A 76 -6.50 13.22 -3.10
C HIS A 76 -6.21 14.51 -2.33
N ASP A 77 -6.99 15.55 -2.62
CA ASP A 77 -6.94 16.79 -1.85
C ASP A 77 -7.65 16.59 -0.51
N PRO A 78 -6.94 16.73 0.63
CA PRO A 78 -7.54 16.52 1.95
C PRO A 78 -8.70 17.47 2.27
N SER A 79 -8.75 18.65 1.66
CA SER A 79 -9.74 19.69 1.97
C SER A 79 -11.17 19.26 1.65
N TRP A 80 -11.37 18.40 0.64
CA TRP A 80 -12.68 17.89 0.25
C TRP A 80 -12.78 16.35 0.33
N THR A 81 -11.71 15.68 0.68
CA THR A 81 -11.68 14.22 0.84
C THR A 81 -12.58 13.77 1.98
N ARG A 82 -13.29 12.69 1.74
CA ARG A 82 -14.06 11.95 2.76
C ARG A 82 -13.42 10.58 2.92
N ALA A 83 -13.03 10.23 4.12
CA ALA A 83 -12.43 8.95 4.43
C ALA A 83 -13.42 8.04 5.16
N ALA A 84 -13.39 6.74 4.86
CA ALA A 84 -14.16 5.74 5.57
C ALA A 84 -13.25 4.61 6.05
N ILE A 85 -13.33 4.30 7.33
CA ILE A 85 -12.64 3.17 7.95
C ILE A 85 -13.66 2.04 8.11
N VAL A 86 -13.46 0.94 7.39
CA VAL A 86 -14.36 -0.22 7.42
C VAL A 86 -13.73 -1.32 8.24
N THR A 87 -14.44 -1.77 9.27
CA THR A 87 -14.04 -2.95 10.05
C THR A 87 -14.91 -4.13 9.65
N ALA A 88 -14.27 -5.20 9.15
CA ALA A 88 -14.92 -6.44 8.77
C ALA A 88 -14.25 -7.59 9.49
N GLY A 89 -15.01 -8.35 10.29
CA GLY A 89 -14.51 -9.50 11.04
C GLY A 89 -14.68 -9.37 12.55
N GLY A 90 -14.11 -10.34 13.28
CA GLY A 90 -14.22 -10.43 14.73
C GLY A 90 -13.34 -9.44 15.49
N LEU A 91 -13.45 -9.47 16.82
CA LEU A 91 -12.63 -8.67 17.72
C LEU A 91 -11.16 -9.08 17.60
N CYS A 92 -10.30 -8.11 17.40
CA CYS A 92 -8.84 -8.28 17.31
C CYS A 92 -8.17 -7.37 18.35
N PRO A 93 -7.21 -7.87 19.13
CA PRO A 93 -6.41 -7.02 20.00
C PRO A 93 -5.72 -5.91 19.19
N GLY A 94 -5.81 -4.67 19.68
CA GLY A 94 -5.19 -3.52 19.02
C GLY A 94 -6.02 -2.86 17.93
N LEU A 95 -7.19 -3.39 17.54
CA LEU A 95 -8.04 -2.78 16.51
C LEU A 95 -8.40 -1.32 16.82
N ASN A 96 -8.78 -1.05 18.05
CA ASN A 96 -9.12 0.32 18.50
C ASN A 96 -7.93 1.27 18.38
N THR A 97 -6.72 0.80 18.69
CA THR A 97 -5.49 1.59 18.57
C THR A 97 -5.18 1.92 17.11
N VAL A 98 -5.39 0.96 16.20
CA VAL A 98 -5.22 1.17 14.76
C VAL A 98 -6.23 2.18 14.24
N ILE A 99 -7.52 2.03 14.60
CA ILE A 99 -8.58 2.97 14.20
C ILE A 99 -8.25 4.37 14.71
N LYS A 100 -7.89 4.50 16.00
CA LYS A 100 -7.51 5.77 16.61
C LYS A 100 -6.34 6.40 15.84
N GLY A 101 -5.26 5.66 15.60
CA GLY A 101 -4.09 6.18 14.89
C GLY A 101 -4.42 6.63 13.47
N LEU A 102 -5.27 5.89 12.74
CA LEU A 102 -5.73 6.29 11.41
C LEU A 102 -6.54 7.59 11.45
N VAL A 103 -7.47 7.73 12.40
CA VAL A 103 -8.28 8.96 12.56
C VAL A 103 -7.38 10.14 12.89
N GLU A 104 -6.48 9.98 13.86
CA GLU A 104 -5.56 11.05 14.28
C GLU A 104 -4.67 11.52 13.11
N ILE A 105 -4.11 10.61 12.33
CA ILE A 105 -3.30 10.96 11.16
C ILE A 105 -4.15 11.67 10.11
N LEU A 106 -5.34 11.15 9.79
CA LEU A 106 -6.20 11.75 8.79
C LEU A 106 -6.66 13.15 9.19
N GLU A 107 -7.03 13.35 10.45
CA GLU A 107 -7.56 14.63 10.94
C GLU A 107 -6.45 15.65 11.20
N PHE A 108 -5.41 15.27 11.95
CA PHE A 108 -4.40 16.21 12.41
C PHE A 108 -3.25 16.42 11.43
N ASP A 109 -2.79 15.34 10.77
CA ASP A 109 -1.67 15.42 9.85
C ASP A 109 -2.11 15.80 8.43
N TYR A 110 -3.20 15.20 7.95
CA TYR A 110 -3.72 15.47 6.61
C TYR A 110 -4.83 16.55 6.57
N GLY A 111 -5.48 16.86 7.67
CA GLY A 111 -6.55 17.85 7.73
C GLY A 111 -7.88 17.38 7.10
N VAL A 112 -8.12 16.07 7.03
CA VAL A 112 -9.36 15.49 6.53
C VAL A 112 -10.47 15.67 7.57
N LYS A 113 -11.48 16.47 7.24
CA LYS A 113 -12.56 16.83 8.19
C LYS A 113 -13.64 15.77 8.36
N ASN A 114 -13.81 14.89 7.36
CA ASN A 114 -14.89 13.92 7.34
C ASN A 114 -14.30 12.49 7.34
N VAL A 115 -14.21 11.90 8.53
CA VAL A 115 -13.79 10.51 8.72
C VAL A 115 -14.96 9.72 9.27
N PHE A 116 -15.36 8.66 8.57
CA PHE A 116 -16.51 7.81 8.92
C PHE A 116 -16.01 6.43 9.37
N GLY A 117 -16.61 5.89 10.42
CA GLY A 117 -16.43 4.51 10.85
C GLY A 117 -17.60 3.65 10.36
N LEU A 118 -17.31 2.58 9.64
CA LEU A 118 -18.29 1.58 9.21
C LEU A 118 -17.96 0.24 9.83
N SER A 119 -18.86 -0.27 10.68
CA SER A 119 -18.70 -1.59 11.30
C SER A 119 -19.63 -2.59 10.64
N LEU A 120 -19.08 -3.71 10.17
CA LEU A 120 -19.85 -4.83 9.60
C LEU A 120 -20.09 -5.97 10.60
N ILE A 121 -19.83 -5.72 11.90
CA ILE A 121 -19.93 -6.76 12.94
C ILE A 121 -21.40 -7.14 13.21
N HIS A 122 -22.36 -6.30 12.88
CA HIS A 122 -23.79 -6.46 13.17
C HIS A 122 -24.69 -6.53 11.92
N ILE A 123 -24.12 -6.93 10.79
CA ILE A 123 -24.91 -7.21 9.59
C ILE A 123 -25.18 -8.70 9.49
#